data_94107e309eb3706931374277a7dc2291
#
_entry.id   94107e309eb3706931374277a7dc2291
#
_cell.length_a   1.000
_cell.length_b   1.000
_cell.length_c   1.000
_cell.angle_alpha   90.00
_cell.angle_beta   90.00
_cell.angle_gamma   90.00
#
_symmetry.space_group_name_H-M   'P 1'
#
loop_
_entity.id
_entity.type
_entity.pdbx_description
1 polymer ?
#
loop_
_entity_poly.entity_id
_entity_poly.type
_entity_poly.pdbx_seq_one_letter_code
_entity_poly.pdbx_strand_id
1 'polypeptide(L)'
;MAENTQYTEDNIRSLDWKEHIRMRPGMYIGKLGDGSSSDDGIYILLKEVLDNCIDEFVMGAGKTIEILIKDQEVSVRDYGRGIPLGKVVDVVSKMNTGGKYDSRAFKKSVGLNGVGTKAVNALSSAFRVESNRDNLSKFATFEAGNLIEDAPPLESSKRKGTKVTFTPDTAIFKNYRYRNEYIVKMIKYYVYLNPGLTIDFNGEKYFSENGLEDLLEDIINESDLLYPIVHLRGNDIEVALTHSRTQYSEEYHSFVNGQNTTQGGTHLAAFREAVVKTVREFFGKNYDASDIRKSIIAAVSIKVMEPIFESQTKTKLGSTEMGEKMPTVRSYIHEFLGTQLDNFLHKNPDTAEKIQRKIMQAEKERKELSGIRKLARDRAKKSNLHNKKLRDCRVHLGDLKKDRRLDSTVFITEGDSASGSITKSRDVNTQAVFSLRGKPLNTFGMTKKIVYENEEFNLLQAALNIEDSLADLRYNNIVIATDADVDGMHIRLLLITFFLQFFPELIKEGHLYILQTPLYRVRDKKQTFYCYSEQERVDAIATLRGKAEITRFKGLGEISPDEFKHFIGDDIRLDPIMLDKSTTIEELLQFYMGKNTPDRQEFIINNLKVELDLAESES
;
A
#
# COMPACT_ATOMS: atom_id res chain seq x y z
N MET A 1 34.68 12.30 -23.90
CA MET A 1 34.33 13.52 -24.65
C MET A 1 32.86 13.77 -24.43
N ALA A 2 32.48 14.81 -23.72
CA ALA A 2 31.08 15.17 -23.55
C ALA A 2 30.59 15.72 -24.90
N GLU A 3 29.65 15.05 -25.53
CA GLU A 3 28.94 15.58 -26.67
C GLU A 3 28.20 16.83 -26.23
N ASN A 4 28.62 17.95 -26.75
CA ASN A 4 28.01 19.26 -26.55
C ASN A 4 26.71 19.28 -27.34
N THR A 5 25.64 18.72 -26.81
CA THR A 5 24.30 18.75 -27.41
C THR A 5 23.79 20.20 -27.32
N GLN A 6 24.03 20.98 -28.34
CA GLN A 6 23.39 22.30 -28.48
C GLN A 6 21.88 22.10 -28.50
N TYR A 7 21.18 22.72 -27.56
CA TYR A 7 19.73 22.77 -27.53
C TYR A 7 19.23 23.75 -28.61
N THR A 8 18.67 23.19 -29.67
CA THR A 8 18.21 23.97 -30.85
C THR A 8 16.69 23.73 -31.05
N GLU A 9 16.08 24.51 -31.92
CA GLU A 9 14.66 24.36 -32.31
C GLU A 9 14.32 22.95 -32.79
N ASP A 10 15.26 22.24 -33.41
CA ASP A 10 15.11 20.85 -33.87
C ASP A 10 14.95 19.83 -32.73
N ASN A 11 15.29 20.21 -31.52
CA ASN A 11 15.12 19.39 -30.32
C ASN A 11 13.69 19.45 -29.74
N ILE A 12 12.86 20.38 -30.26
CA ILE A 12 11.47 20.54 -29.83
C ILE A 12 10.56 19.73 -30.74
N ARG A 13 9.97 18.65 -30.18
CA ARG A 13 9.03 17.79 -30.91
C ARG A 13 7.64 17.86 -30.29
N SER A 14 6.62 17.98 -31.14
CA SER A 14 5.23 17.74 -30.76
C SER A 14 4.94 16.25 -30.92
N LEU A 15 4.52 15.61 -29.85
CA LEU A 15 4.16 14.18 -29.88
C LEU A 15 2.65 14.03 -30.10
N ASP A 16 2.27 13.03 -30.89
CA ASP A 16 0.89 12.55 -30.93
C ASP A 16 0.51 11.93 -29.57
N TRP A 17 -0.79 11.92 -29.24
CA TRP A 17 -1.29 11.46 -27.94
C TRP A 17 -0.84 10.02 -27.61
N LYS A 18 -0.86 9.10 -28.58
CA LYS A 18 -0.43 7.70 -28.41
C LYS A 18 1.09 7.59 -28.18
N GLU A 19 1.87 8.37 -28.94
CA GLU A 19 3.31 8.43 -28.78
C GLU A 19 3.68 8.97 -27.41
N HIS A 20 2.98 10.03 -26.96
CA HIS A 20 3.20 10.60 -25.63
C HIS A 20 2.88 9.58 -24.51
N ILE A 21 1.74 8.87 -24.61
CA ILE A 21 1.36 7.84 -23.64
C ILE A 21 2.41 6.71 -23.61
N ARG A 22 2.85 6.24 -24.76
CA ARG A 22 3.87 5.17 -24.85
C ARG A 22 5.24 5.60 -24.38
N MET A 23 5.62 6.87 -24.58
CA MET A 23 6.90 7.42 -24.12
C MET A 23 6.90 7.73 -22.62
N ARG A 24 5.76 8.11 -22.06
CA ARG A 24 5.59 8.51 -20.66
C ARG A 24 4.43 7.76 -19.97
N PRO A 25 4.42 6.42 -20.00
CA PRO A 25 3.29 5.64 -19.48
C PRO A 25 3.04 5.91 -17.98
N GLY A 26 4.11 6.19 -17.22
CA GLY A 26 4.02 6.49 -15.78
C GLY A 26 3.13 7.68 -15.43
N MET A 27 2.92 8.63 -16.34
CA MET A 27 1.99 9.74 -16.13
C MET A 27 0.52 9.31 -16.14
N TYR A 28 0.20 8.20 -16.79
CA TYR A 28 -1.17 7.71 -17.01
C TYR A 28 -1.53 6.52 -16.13
N ILE A 29 -0.59 5.61 -15.93
CA ILE A 29 -0.83 4.34 -15.23
C ILE A 29 0.10 4.14 -14.02
N GLY A 30 0.91 5.14 -13.67
CA GLY A 30 1.86 5.03 -12.56
C GLY A 30 3.01 4.06 -12.88
N LYS A 31 3.37 3.22 -11.94
CA LYS A 31 4.46 2.26 -12.06
C LYS A 31 4.15 1.21 -13.13
N LEU A 32 5.10 0.91 -14.02
CA LEU A 32 4.94 -0.16 -15.02
C LEU A 32 4.83 -1.53 -14.35
N GLY A 33 5.87 -1.96 -13.66
CA GLY A 33 5.95 -3.23 -12.96
C GLY A 33 5.88 -4.47 -13.84
N ASP A 34 5.93 -5.65 -13.21
CA ASP A 34 5.86 -6.96 -13.85
C ASP A 34 4.64 -7.79 -13.40
N GLY A 35 3.74 -7.20 -12.63
CA GLY A 35 2.58 -7.83 -12.04
C GLY A 35 2.82 -8.42 -10.65
N SER A 36 3.99 -8.22 -10.07
CA SER A 36 4.31 -8.67 -8.71
C SER A 36 3.72 -7.77 -7.61
N SER A 37 3.25 -6.60 -7.96
CA SER A 37 2.61 -5.65 -7.05
C SER A 37 1.21 -5.25 -7.55
N SER A 38 0.27 -5.07 -6.63
CA SER A 38 -1.14 -4.73 -6.95
C SER A 38 -1.32 -3.35 -7.60
N ASP A 39 -0.30 -2.49 -7.55
CA ASP A 39 -0.27 -1.16 -8.17
C ASP A 39 0.49 -1.12 -9.50
N ASP A 40 0.92 -2.26 -10.02
CA ASP A 40 1.59 -2.33 -11.32
C ASP A 40 0.63 -1.96 -12.46
N GLY A 41 1.17 -1.34 -13.48
CA GLY A 41 0.41 -0.73 -14.58
C GLY A 41 -0.56 -1.67 -15.29
N ILE A 42 -0.26 -2.97 -15.38
CA ILE A 42 -1.18 -3.94 -15.99
C ILE A 42 -2.53 -4.03 -15.25
N TYR A 43 -2.53 -3.88 -13.91
CA TYR A 43 -3.77 -3.85 -13.12
C TYR A 43 -4.49 -2.51 -13.26
N ILE A 44 -3.74 -1.42 -13.49
CA ILE A 44 -4.35 -0.11 -13.78
C ILE A 44 -5.04 -0.12 -15.13
N LEU A 45 -4.47 -0.79 -16.16
CA LEU A 45 -5.16 -0.97 -17.45
C LEU A 45 -6.49 -1.71 -17.29
N LEU A 46 -6.51 -2.83 -16.55
CA LEU A 46 -7.74 -3.55 -16.23
C LEU A 46 -8.74 -2.65 -15.48
N LYS A 47 -8.25 -1.93 -14.48
CA LYS A 47 -9.05 -1.01 -13.68
C LYS A 47 -9.75 0.06 -14.52
N GLU A 48 -9.04 0.68 -15.47
CA GLU A 48 -9.62 1.73 -16.35
C GLU A 48 -10.75 1.20 -17.24
N VAL A 49 -10.69 -0.08 -17.64
CA VAL A 49 -11.79 -0.71 -18.38
C VAL A 49 -12.96 -1.03 -17.43
N LEU A 50 -12.68 -1.56 -16.23
CA LEU A 50 -13.69 -1.86 -15.23
C LEU A 50 -14.43 -0.61 -14.75
N ASP A 51 -13.73 0.49 -14.53
CA ASP A 51 -14.33 1.77 -14.11
C ASP A 51 -15.41 2.24 -15.10
N ASN A 52 -15.23 1.99 -16.40
CA ASN A 52 -16.27 2.31 -17.39
C ASN A 52 -17.48 1.38 -17.31
N CYS A 53 -17.27 0.10 -17.01
CA CYS A 53 -18.36 -0.85 -16.80
C CYS A 53 -19.14 -0.53 -15.51
N ILE A 54 -18.44 -0.13 -14.46
CA ILE A 54 -19.04 0.32 -13.20
C ILE A 54 -19.89 1.58 -13.40
N ASP A 55 -19.41 2.53 -14.19
CA ASP A 55 -20.19 3.73 -14.50
C ASP A 55 -21.54 3.40 -15.19
N GLU A 56 -21.59 2.39 -16.06
CA GLU A 56 -22.86 1.92 -16.64
C GLU A 56 -23.81 1.33 -15.58
N PHE A 57 -23.27 0.53 -14.64
CA PHE A 57 -24.06 0.01 -13.52
C PHE A 57 -24.61 1.15 -12.63
N VAL A 58 -23.77 2.10 -12.27
CA VAL A 58 -24.17 3.27 -11.44
C VAL A 58 -25.26 4.09 -12.15
N MET A 59 -25.25 4.12 -13.47
CA MET A 59 -26.31 4.74 -14.30
C MET A 59 -27.58 3.87 -14.43
N GLY A 60 -27.66 2.74 -13.70
CA GLY A 60 -28.78 1.83 -13.73
C GLY A 60 -28.85 0.91 -14.94
N ALA A 61 -27.75 0.79 -15.70
CA ALA A 61 -27.69 -0.03 -16.89
C ALA A 61 -26.73 -1.23 -16.69
N GLY A 62 -27.29 -2.43 -16.79
CA GLY A 62 -26.55 -3.68 -16.53
C GLY A 62 -26.42 -4.01 -15.04
N LYS A 63 -26.26 -5.30 -14.75
CA LYS A 63 -26.04 -5.78 -13.38
C LYS A 63 -24.92 -6.81 -13.31
N THR A 64 -24.29 -7.10 -14.44
CA THR A 64 -23.24 -8.11 -14.54
C THR A 64 -22.09 -7.58 -15.37
N ILE A 65 -20.88 -7.83 -14.92
CA ILE A 65 -19.64 -7.60 -15.64
C ILE A 65 -18.92 -8.95 -15.72
N GLU A 66 -18.45 -9.31 -16.91
CA GLU A 66 -17.67 -10.51 -17.16
C GLU A 66 -16.22 -10.15 -17.43
N ILE A 67 -15.30 -10.78 -16.74
CA ILE A 67 -13.86 -10.62 -16.87
C ILE A 67 -13.27 -11.98 -17.22
N LEU A 68 -12.60 -12.07 -18.35
CA LEU A 68 -11.86 -13.25 -18.74
C LEU A 68 -10.40 -12.87 -18.96
N ILE A 69 -9.50 -13.52 -18.24
CA ILE A 69 -8.06 -13.37 -18.44
C ILE A 69 -7.50 -14.74 -18.82
N LYS A 70 -6.94 -14.80 -20.01
CA LYS A 70 -6.29 -16.01 -20.51
C LYS A 70 -4.90 -15.64 -20.98
N ASP A 71 -3.90 -16.18 -20.30
CA ASP A 71 -2.50 -15.81 -20.47
C ASP A 71 -2.30 -14.29 -20.27
N GLN A 72 -2.05 -13.56 -21.34
CA GLN A 72 -1.85 -12.10 -21.34
C GLN A 72 -3.03 -11.32 -21.90
N GLU A 73 -4.02 -12.00 -22.49
CA GLU A 73 -5.21 -11.37 -23.05
C GLU A 73 -6.27 -11.16 -21.97
N VAL A 74 -6.76 -9.94 -21.88
CA VAL A 74 -7.82 -9.51 -20.97
C VAL A 74 -9.06 -9.16 -21.78
N SER A 75 -10.19 -9.74 -21.42
CA SER A 75 -11.50 -9.40 -21.99
C SER A 75 -12.44 -8.98 -20.87
N VAL A 76 -13.04 -7.80 -20.99
CA VAL A 76 -14.03 -7.27 -20.03
C VAL A 76 -15.30 -6.94 -20.82
N ARG A 77 -16.45 -7.40 -20.32
CA ARG A 77 -17.76 -7.16 -20.93
C ARG A 77 -18.75 -6.66 -19.89
N ASP A 78 -19.40 -5.55 -20.20
CA ASP A 78 -20.61 -5.10 -19.51
C ASP A 78 -21.88 -5.42 -20.29
N TYR A 79 -23.00 -5.27 -19.64
CA TYR A 79 -24.35 -5.38 -20.20
C TYR A 79 -25.12 -4.06 -20.08
N GLY A 80 -24.38 -2.95 -20.17
CA GLY A 80 -24.88 -1.60 -20.10
C GLY A 80 -25.57 -1.15 -21.40
N ARG A 81 -25.58 0.17 -21.63
CA ARG A 81 -26.26 0.77 -22.79
C ARG A 81 -25.51 0.55 -24.11
N GLY A 82 -24.22 0.26 -24.04
CA GLY A 82 -23.32 0.22 -25.17
C GLY A 82 -22.89 1.62 -25.66
N ILE A 83 -21.71 1.72 -26.23
CA ILE A 83 -21.18 2.94 -26.83
C ILE A 83 -22.01 3.27 -28.08
N PRO A 84 -22.44 4.54 -28.33
CA PRO A 84 -23.08 4.92 -29.60
C PRO A 84 -22.22 4.50 -30.80
N LEU A 85 -22.79 3.75 -31.76
CA LEU A 85 -22.02 3.06 -32.79
C LEU A 85 -21.16 3.99 -33.63
N GLY A 86 -21.64 5.23 -33.91
CA GLY A 86 -20.88 6.24 -34.64
C GLY A 86 -19.69 6.83 -33.85
N LYS A 87 -19.55 6.46 -32.56
CA LYS A 87 -18.51 6.99 -31.64
C LYS A 87 -17.57 5.94 -31.10
N VAL A 88 -17.69 4.70 -31.50
CA VAL A 88 -16.88 3.58 -31.00
C VAL A 88 -15.38 3.86 -31.13
N VAL A 89 -14.93 4.32 -32.30
CA VAL A 89 -13.53 4.69 -32.56
C VAL A 89 -13.14 5.92 -31.74
N ASP A 90 -13.95 6.99 -31.79
CA ASP A 90 -13.62 8.27 -31.14
C ASP A 90 -13.40 8.13 -29.63
N VAL A 91 -14.27 7.36 -28.96
CA VAL A 91 -14.23 7.19 -27.49
C VAL A 91 -12.95 6.53 -27.02
N VAL A 92 -12.34 5.64 -27.80
CA VAL A 92 -11.14 4.88 -27.42
C VAL A 92 -9.84 5.42 -28.02
N SER A 93 -9.90 6.40 -28.95
CA SER A 93 -8.72 6.89 -29.69
C SER A 93 -8.56 8.41 -29.72
N LYS A 94 -9.58 9.20 -29.39
CA LYS A 94 -9.45 10.67 -29.39
C LYS A 94 -9.40 11.21 -27.97
N MET A 95 -8.35 11.98 -27.66
CA MET A 95 -8.22 12.66 -26.37
C MET A 95 -9.40 13.60 -26.13
N ASN A 96 -9.74 13.81 -24.86
CA ASN A 96 -10.83 14.68 -24.43
C ASN A 96 -12.19 14.35 -25.09
N THR A 97 -12.41 13.09 -25.44
CA THR A 97 -13.67 12.58 -25.97
C THR A 97 -14.31 11.61 -25.00
N GLY A 98 -15.52 11.89 -24.57
CA GLY A 98 -16.30 11.05 -23.66
C GLY A 98 -17.66 11.65 -23.39
N GLY A 99 -18.65 10.81 -23.07
CA GLY A 99 -20.01 11.27 -22.73
C GLY A 99 -20.13 11.90 -21.33
N LYS A 100 -19.03 11.97 -20.58
CA LYS A 100 -19.03 12.39 -19.16
C LYS A 100 -18.89 13.90 -18.97
N TYR A 101 -18.53 14.65 -20.01
CA TYR A 101 -18.30 16.10 -19.91
C TYR A 101 -19.58 16.92 -19.73
N ASP A 102 -20.69 16.52 -20.35
CA ASP A 102 -21.92 17.34 -20.42
C ASP A 102 -23.12 16.76 -19.66
N SER A 103 -23.03 15.58 -19.06
CA SER A 103 -24.21 14.98 -18.45
C SER A 103 -24.21 15.17 -16.93
N ARG A 104 -25.27 15.76 -16.43
CA ARG A 104 -25.55 15.85 -14.97
C ARG A 104 -25.52 14.46 -14.30
N ALA A 105 -25.75 13.41 -15.06
CA ALA A 105 -25.77 12.02 -14.61
C ALA A 105 -24.39 11.45 -14.27
N PHE A 106 -23.31 11.93 -14.94
CA PHE A 106 -21.95 11.43 -14.73
C PHE A 106 -21.12 12.25 -13.72
N LYS A 107 -21.70 13.26 -13.05
CA LYS A 107 -20.97 14.12 -12.13
C LYS A 107 -20.36 13.41 -10.93
N LYS A 108 -20.82 12.19 -10.61
CA LYS A 108 -20.33 11.31 -9.54
C LYS A 108 -19.61 10.08 -10.07
N SER A 109 -19.24 10.07 -11.37
CA SER A 109 -18.55 8.94 -11.98
C SER A 109 -17.09 8.86 -11.57
N VAL A 110 -16.52 7.67 -11.76
CA VAL A 110 -15.13 7.36 -11.40
C VAL A 110 -14.14 7.94 -12.41
N GLY A 111 -14.46 7.90 -13.70
CA GLY A 111 -13.57 8.24 -14.80
C GLY A 111 -13.85 9.63 -15.40
N LEU A 112 -13.43 10.71 -14.72
CA LEU A 112 -13.69 12.08 -15.16
C LEU A 112 -12.78 12.56 -16.30
N ASN A 113 -11.56 12.07 -16.40
CA ASN A 113 -10.53 12.64 -17.29
C ASN A 113 -10.63 12.19 -18.75
N GLY A 114 -11.46 11.20 -19.08
CA GLY A 114 -11.65 10.70 -20.44
C GLY A 114 -10.38 10.15 -21.13
N VAL A 115 -9.36 9.77 -20.35
CA VAL A 115 -8.03 9.34 -20.84
C VAL A 115 -7.79 7.84 -20.67
N GLY A 116 -8.41 7.20 -19.68
CA GLY A 116 -8.09 5.83 -19.25
C GLY A 116 -8.14 4.80 -20.39
N THR A 117 -9.27 4.70 -21.10
CA THR A 117 -9.40 3.75 -22.22
C THR A 117 -8.39 4.03 -23.36
N LYS A 118 -8.01 5.31 -23.58
CA LYS A 118 -6.98 5.68 -24.55
C LYS A 118 -5.60 5.19 -24.11
N ALA A 119 -5.32 5.25 -22.79
CA ALA A 119 -4.10 4.68 -22.25
C ALA A 119 -4.06 3.15 -22.43
N VAL A 120 -5.19 2.45 -22.16
CA VAL A 120 -5.27 1.00 -22.43
C VAL A 120 -5.00 0.70 -23.90
N ASN A 121 -5.64 1.43 -24.82
CA ASN A 121 -5.45 1.26 -26.26
C ASN A 121 -3.98 1.51 -26.67
N ALA A 122 -3.40 2.65 -26.28
CA ALA A 122 -2.04 3.01 -26.68
C ALA A 122 -0.96 2.07 -26.08
N LEU A 123 -1.21 1.50 -24.90
CA LEU A 123 -0.26 0.62 -24.19
C LEU A 123 -0.49 -0.87 -24.46
N SER A 124 -1.36 -1.21 -25.40
CA SER A 124 -1.65 -2.60 -25.79
C SER A 124 -1.09 -2.91 -27.18
N SER A 125 -0.52 -4.11 -27.36
CA SER A 125 -0.13 -4.64 -28.66
C SER A 125 -1.34 -4.99 -29.51
N ALA A 126 -2.44 -5.41 -28.88
CA ALA A 126 -3.74 -5.64 -29.51
C ALA A 126 -4.84 -5.05 -28.63
N PHE A 127 -5.75 -4.30 -29.22
CA PHE A 127 -6.91 -3.73 -28.55
C PHE A 127 -8.13 -3.83 -29.44
N ARG A 128 -9.24 -4.33 -28.92
CA ARG A 128 -10.52 -4.44 -29.61
C ARG A 128 -11.63 -3.93 -28.71
N VAL A 129 -12.46 -3.07 -29.26
CA VAL A 129 -13.71 -2.62 -28.65
C VAL A 129 -14.89 -3.05 -29.49
N GLU A 130 -15.90 -3.65 -28.86
CA GLU A 130 -17.16 -4.05 -29.49
C GLU A 130 -18.32 -3.44 -28.72
N SER A 131 -19.23 -2.77 -29.43
CA SER A 131 -20.44 -2.21 -28.84
C SER A 131 -21.67 -2.85 -29.49
N ASN A 132 -22.56 -3.34 -28.64
CA ASN A 132 -23.84 -3.92 -29.04
C ASN A 132 -24.98 -3.01 -28.54
N ARG A 133 -25.73 -2.42 -29.50
CA ARG A 133 -26.78 -1.47 -29.21
C ARG A 133 -27.82 -1.45 -30.33
N ASP A 134 -29.10 -1.34 -29.96
CA ASP A 134 -30.21 -1.15 -30.90
C ASP A 134 -30.27 -2.27 -31.96
N ASN A 135 -30.01 -3.53 -31.55
CA ASN A 135 -29.91 -4.73 -32.40
C ASN A 135 -28.80 -4.67 -33.45
N LEU A 136 -27.83 -3.79 -33.26
CA LEU A 136 -26.66 -3.68 -34.10
C LEU A 136 -25.40 -3.91 -33.27
N SER A 137 -24.37 -4.47 -33.91
CA SER A 137 -23.03 -4.64 -33.36
C SER A 137 -22.01 -3.92 -34.23
N LYS A 138 -21.12 -3.18 -33.62
CA LYS A 138 -19.96 -2.58 -34.27
C LYS A 138 -18.72 -2.85 -33.45
N PHE A 139 -17.59 -3.12 -34.11
CA PHE A 139 -16.30 -3.22 -33.44
C PHE A 139 -15.22 -2.39 -34.16
N ALA A 140 -14.18 -2.08 -33.43
CA ALA A 140 -12.96 -1.51 -33.98
C ALA A 140 -11.75 -2.21 -33.35
N THR A 141 -10.67 -2.39 -34.09
CA THR A 141 -9.41 -2.97 -33.65
C THR A 141 -8.25 -1.99 -33.79
N PHE A 142 -7.32 -2.10 -32.88
CA PHE A 142 -6.15 -1.21 -32.80
C PHE A 142 -4.90 -2.00 -32.45
N GLU A 143 -3.75 -1.51 -32.88
CA GLU A 143 -2.43 -1.94 -32.49
C GLU A 143 -1.60 -0.74 -32.00
N ALA A 144 -1.16 -0.75 -30.76
CA ALA A 144 -0.40 0.34 -30.13
C ALA A 144 -1.06 1.73 -30.33
N GLY A 145 -2.40 1.78 -30.26
CA GLY A 145 -3.19 3.00 -30.47
C GLY A 145 -3.50 3.33 -31.92
N ASN A 146 -2.97 2.59 -32.90
CA ASN A 146 -3.25 2.78 -34.31
C ASN A 146 -4.50 2.00 -34.71
N LEU A 147 -5.43 2.67 -35.38
CA LEU A 147 -6.64 2.01 -35.91
C LEU A 147 -6.25 1.05 -37.04
N ILE A 148 -6.61 -0.22 -36.89
CA ILE A 148 -6.39 -1.28 -37.89
C ILE A 148 -7.69 -1.53 -38.69
N GLU A 149 -8.81 -1.64 -37.96
CA GLU A 149 -10.10 -1.94 -38.56
C GLU A 149 -11.21 -1.14 -37.88
N ASP A 150 -12.09 -0.53 -38.67
CA ASP A 150 -13.36 0.06 -38.23
C ASP A 150 -14.49 -0.65 -38.98
N ALA A 151 -15.03 -1.69 -38.39
CA ALA A 151 -16.08 -2.49 -39.01
C ALA A 151 -17.39 -1.70 -39.12
N PRO A 152 -18.13 -1.84 -40.21
CA PRO A 152 -19.47 -1.26 -40.30
C PRO A 152 -20.42 -1.89 -39.27
N PRO A 153 -21.48 -1.17 -38.84
CA PRO A 153 -22.52 -1.76 -38.02
C PRO A 153 -23.22 -2.91 -38.76
N LEU A 154 -23.37 -4.05 -38.08
CA LEU A 154 -24.05 -5.24 -38.56
C LEU A 154 -25.21 -5.61 -37.62
N GLU A 155 -26.27 -6.19 -38.18
CA GLU A 155 -27.34 -6.74 -37.35
C GLU A 155 -26.81 -7.81 -36.37
N SER A 156 -27.29 -7.75 -35.15
CA SER A 156 -26.82 -8.62 -34.08
C SER A 156 -27.93 -8.94 -33.09
N SER A 157 -28.07 -10.22 -32.75
CA SER A 157 -28.90 -10.69 -31.64
C SER A 157 -28.20 -10.68 -30.30
N LYS A 158 -26.94 -10.22 -30.22
CA LYS A 158 -26.19 -10.14 -28.98
C LYS A 158 -26.86 -9.18 -28.01
N ARG A 159 -26.80 -9.52 -26.73
CA ARG A 159 -27.26 -8.61 -25.66
C ARG A 159 -26.48 -7.30 -25.72
N LYS A 160 -27.19 -6.19 -25.48
CA LYS A 160 -26.59 -4.84 -25.43
C LYS A 160 -25.46 -4.75 -24.41
N GLY A 161 -24.53 -3.85 -24.64
CA GLY A 161 -23.38 -3.60 -23.77
C GLY A 161 -22.10 -3.39 -24.56
N THR A 162 -21.00 -3.23 -23.86
CA THR A 162 -19.66 -3.03 -24.44
C THR A 162 -18.75 -4.19 -24.05
N LYS A 163 -17.91 -4.63 -24.96
CA LYS A 163 -16.83 -5.58 -24.71
C LYS A 163 -15.51 -4.95 -25.15
N VAL A 164 -14.55 -4.93 -24.24
CA VAL A 164 -13.17 -4.52 -24.51
C VAL A 164 -12.27 -5.72 -24.34
N THR A 165 -11.43 -6.00 -25.34
CA THR A 165 -10.39 -7.04 -25.28
C THR A 165 -9.05 -6.39 -25.56
N PHE A 166 -8.04 -6.64 -24.74
CA PHE A 166 -6.72 -6.04 -24.91
C PHE A 166 -5.60 -6.96 -24.41
N THR A 167 -4.42 -6.79 -24.99
CA THR A 167 -3.18 -7.45 -24.55
C THR A 167 -2.15 -6.37 -24.31
N PRO A 168 -1.71 -6.13 -23.08
CA PRO A 168 -0.64 -5.17 -22.79
C PRO A 168 0.61 -5.45 -23.60
N ASP A 169 1.24 -4.38 -24.12
CA ASP A 169 2.38 -4.50 -25.02
C ASP A 169 3.66 -4.95 -24.27
N THR A 170 4.19 -6.10 -24.62
CA THR A 170 5.41 -6.67 -24.03
C THR A 170 6.66 -5.82 -24.27
N ALA A 171 6.65 -4.92 -25.26
CA ALA A 171 7.73 -3.95 -25.45
C ALA A 171 7.77 -2.90 -24.33
N ILE A 172 6.63 -2.65 -23.66
CA ILE A 172 6.49 -1.71 -22.55
C ILE A 172 6.49 -2.46 -21.22
N PHE A 173 5.65 -3.50 -21.10
CA PHE A 173 5.50 -4.32 -19.91
C PHE A 173 6.34 -5.60 -20.06
N LYS A 174 7.61 -5.54 -19.66
CA LYS A 174 8.53 -6.66 -19.80
C LYS A 174 8.17 -7.80 -18.84
N ASN A 175 8.01 -9.02 -19.36
CA ASN A 175 7.84 -10.25 -18.59
C ASN A 175 6.72 -10.19 -17.51
N TYR A 176 5.66 -9.46 -17.77
CA TYR A 176 4.57 -9.31 -16.82
C TYR A 176 3.70 -10.57 -16.71
N ARG A 177 3.10 -10.75 -15.54
CA ARG A 177 2.14 -11.81 -15.27
C ARG A 177 1.03 -11.30 -14.36
N TYR A 178 -0.23 -11.58 -14.74
CA TYR A 178 -1.38 -11.34 -13.86
C TYR A 178 -1.40 -12.34 -12.70
N ARG A 179 -1.65 -11.84 -11.48
CA ARG A 179 -1.90 -12.65 -10.29
C ARG A 179 -3.36 -12.53 -9.92
N ASN A 180 -4.03 -13.68 -9.85
CA ASN A 180 -5.46 -13.72 -9.56
C ASN A 180 -5.81 -13.07 -8.22
N GLU A 181 -4.96 -13.21 -7.21
CA GLU A 181 -5.14 -12.61 -5.88
C GLU A 181 -5.38 -11.09 -5.93
N TYR A 182 -4.62 -10.36 -6.76
CA TYR A 182 -4.77 -8.90 -6.89
C TYR A 182 -6.04 -8.52 -7.68
N ILE A 183 -6.39 -9.33 -8.68
CA ILE A 183 -7.61 -9.12 -9.45
C ILE A 183 -8.84 -9.40 -8.60
N VAL A 184 -8.87 -10.53 -7.89
CA VAL A 184 -9.96 -10.90 -6.97
C VAL A 184 -10.15 -9.81 -5.91
N LYS A 185 -9.08 -9.30 -5.33
CA LYS A 185 -9.17 -8.20 -4.38
C LYS A 185 -9.77 -6.94 -4.98
N MET A 186 -9.35 -6.56 -6.18
CA MET A 186 -9.93 -5.42 -6.91
C MET A 186 -11.42 -5.63 -7.16
N ILE A 187 -11.82 -6.82 -7.61
CA ILE A 187 -13.21 -7.21 -7.85
C ILE A 187 -14.04 -7.14 -6.57
N LYS A 188 -13.53 -7.67 -5.46
CA LYS A 188 -14.19 -7.61 -4.16
C LYS A 188 -14.50 -6.16 -3.75
N TYR A 189 -13.55 -5.24 -3.89
CA TYR A 189 -13.83 -3.81 -3.63
C TYR A 189 -14.94 -3.25 -4.53
N TYR A 190 -14.95 -3.62 -5.82
CA TYR A 190 -16.01 -3.14 -6.72
C TYR A 190 -17.39 -3.65 -6.31
N VAL A 191 -17.53 -4.92 -5.94
CA VAL A 191 -18.84 -5.44 -5.52
C VAL A 191 -19.28 -4.86 -4.17
N TYR A 192 -18.36 -4.66 -3.21
CA TYR A 192 -18.69 -4.02 -1.94
C TYR A 192 -19.10 -2.55 -2.10
N LEU A 193 -18.50 -1.83 -3.05
CA LEU A 193 -18.84 -0.43 -3.30
C LEU A 193 -20.08 -0.24 -4.19
N ASN A 194 -20.56 -1.33 -4.81
CA ASN A 194 -21.69 -1.35 -5.72
C ASN A 194 -22.64 -2.53 -5.41
N PRO A 195 -23.36 -2.50 -4.28
CA PRO A 195 -24.27 -3.57 -3.90
C PRO A 195 -25.27 -3.91 -5.01
N GLY A 196 -25.46 -5.20 -5.27
CA GLY A 196 -26.32 -5.71 -6.34
C GLY A 196 -25.62 -5.87 -7.70
N LEU A 197 -24.34 -5.47 -7.82
CA LEU A 197 -23.50 -5.79 -8.98
C LEU A 197 -22.94 -7.21 -8.84
N THR A 198 -22.99 -7.98 -9.92
CA THR A 198 -22.29 -9.27 -10.04
C THR A 198 -21.10 -9.12 -10.97
N ILE A 199 -19.91 -9.53 -10.56
CA ILE A 199 -18.74 -9.63 -11.40
C ILE A 199 -18.36 -11.11 -11.53
N ASP A 200 -18.33 -11.60 -12.77
CA ASP A 200 -17.89 -12.95 -13.12
C ASP A 200 -16.42 -12.87 -13.58
N PHE A 201 -15.53 -13.47 -12.82
CA PHE A 201 -14.12 -13.56 -13.18
C PHE A 201 -13.71 -14.99 -13.45
N ASN A 202 -13.41 -15.30 -14.71
CA ASN A 202 -13.04 -16.65 -15.17
C ASN A 202 -14.04 -17.74 -14.76
N GLY A 203 -15.36 -17.41 -14.66
CA GLY A 203 -16.43 -18.32 -14.27
C GLY A 203 -16.76 -18.33 -12.77
N GLU A 204 -15.99 -17.63 -11.94
CA GLU A 204 -16.27 -17.42 -10.53
C GLU A 204 -17.01 -16.10 -10.32
N LYS A 205 -18.14 -16.14 -9.59
CA LYS A 205 -19.01 -14.98 -9.40
C LYS A 205 -18.78 -14.33 -8.05
N TYR A 206 -18.59 -13.02 -8.07
CA TYR A 206 -18.46 -12.15 -6.92
C TYR A 206 -19.66 -11.22 -6.84
N PHE A 207 -20.23 -11.10 -5.65
CA PHE A 207 -21.45 -10.33 -5.39
C PHE A 207 -21.46 -9.86 -3.94
N SER A 208 -22.03 -8.70 -3.68
CA SER A 208 -22.31 -8.18 -2.34
C SER A 208 -23.72 -7.62 -2.28
N GLU A 209 -24.43 -7.91 -1.21
CA GLU A 209 -25.74 -7.37 -0.92
C GLU A 209 -25.66 -6.19 0.06
N ASN A 210 -24.78 -6.31 1.06
CA ASN A 210 -24.68 -5.37 2.18
C ASN A 210 -23.55 -4.34 2.05
N GLY A 211 -22.77 -4.39 0.98
CA GLY A 211 -21.79 -3.34 0.68
C GLY A 211 -20.62 -3.28 1.66
N LEU A 212 -20.45 -2.16 2.37
CA LEU A 212 -19.34 -2.00 3.31
C LEU A 212 -19.45 -2.88 4.55
N GLU A 213 -20.64 -3.41 4.88
CA GLU A 213 -20.79 -4.41 5.93
C GLU A 213 -20.10 -5.70 5.52
N ASP A 214 -20.40 -6.21 4.31
CA ASP A 214 -19.77 -7.42 3.76
C ASP A 214 -18.24 -7.24 3.62
N LEU A 215 -17.78 -6.01 3.32
CA LEU A 215 -16.34 -5.69 3.30
C LEU A 215 -15.69 -5.91 4.68
N LEU A 216 -16.33 -5.45 5.76
CA LEU A 216 -15.78 -5.63 7.09
C LEU A 216 -15.89 -7.08 7.57
N GLU A 217 -16.93 -7.81 7.18
CA GLU A 217 -17.06 -9.25 7.46
C GLU A 217 -15.98 -10.08 6.76
N ASP A 218 -15.54 -9.67 5.57
CA ASP A 218 -14.42 -10.33 4.85
C ASP A 218 -13.05 -10.04 5.49
N ILE A 219 -12.92 -8.94 6.23
CA ILE A 219 -11.67 -8.49 6.84
C ILE A 219 -11.50 -8.99 8.27
N ILE A 220 -12.59 -9.02 9.05
CA ILE A 220 -12.55 -9.34 10.47
C ILE A 220 -13.31 -10.64 10.76
N ASN A 221 -12.68 -11.53 11.53
CA ASN A 221 -13.35 -12.74 11.98
C ASN A 221 -14.47 -12.40 12.96
N GLU A 222 -15.60 -13.11 12.87
CA GLU A 222 -16.76 -12.91 13.74
C GLU A 222 -16.40 -13.00 15.24
N SER A 223 -15.46 -13.88 15.60
CA SER A 223 -14.97 -14.03 16.99
C SER A 223 -14.27 -12.78 17.54
N ASP A 224 -13.71 -11.94 16.65
CA ASP A 224 -12.99 -10.73 17.01
C ASP A 224 -13.86 -9.48 17.08
N LEU A 225 -15.11 -9.57 16.61
CA LEU A 225 -16.08 -8.48 16.74
C LEU A 225 -16.42 -8.22 18.20
N LEU A 226 -16.23 -7.00 18.67
CA LEU A 226 -16.66 -6.58 20.01
C LEU A 226 -18.20 -6.48 20.08
N TYR A 227 -18.81 -6.03 18.99
CA TYR A 227 -20.26 -5.93 18.76
C TYR A 227 -20.54 -6.06 17.26
N PRO A 228 -21.79 -6.37 16.85
CA PRO A 228 -22.14 -6.44 15.43
C PRO A 228 -21.76 -5.17 14.68
N ILE A 229 -21.41 -5.31 13.42
CA ILE A 229 -21.01 -4.19 12.59
C ILE A 229 -22.14 -3.14 12.56
N VAL A 230 -21.82 -1.91 12.87
CA VAL A 230 -22.71 -0.76 12.72
C VAL A 230 -22.69 -0.34 11.27
N HIS A 231 -23.79 -0.57 10.55
CA HIS A 231 -23.90 -0.24 9.13
C HIS A 231 -24.89 0.89 8.93
N LEU A 232 -24.43 2.00 8.34
CA LEU A 232 -25.20 3.23 8.14
C LEU A 232 -25.16 3.63 6.67
N ARG A 233 -26.33 3.85 6.06
CA ARG A 233 -26.45 4.26 4.66
C ARG A 233 -27.17 5.58 4.52
N GLY A 234 -26.63 6.45 3.66
CA GLY A 234 -27.23 7.72 3.20
C GLY A 234 -27.17 7.82 1.69
N ASN A 235 -27.63 8.95 1.13
CA ASN A 235 -27.68 9.11 -0.33
C ASN A 235 -26.30 9.08 -1.00
N ASP A 236 -25.32 9.72 -0.38
CA ASP A 236 -23.95 9.87 -0.92
C ASP A 236 -22.87 9.42 0.06
N ILE A 237 -23.28 8.68 1.07
CA ILE A 237 -22.37 8.17 2.11
C ILE A 237 -22.83 6.78 2.57
N GLU A 238 -21.87 5.91 2.75
CA GLU A 238 -22.05 4.62 3.41
C GLU A 238 -20.91 4.44 4.42
N VAL A 239 -21.25 3.96 5.60
CA VAL A 239 -20.31 3.74 6.70
C VAL A 239 -20.58 2.37 7.32
N ALA A 240 -19.53 1.59 7.52
CA ALA A 240 -19.56 0.41 8.36
C ALA A 240 -18.46 0.53 9.42
N LEU A 241 -18.74 0.23 10.67
CA LEU A 241 -17.73 0.28 11.74
C LEU A 241 -18.00 -0.73 12.85
N THR A 242 -16.93 -1.19 13.45
CA THR A 242 -16.93 -1.97 14.68
C THR A 242 -15.64 -1.72 15.47
N HIS A 243 -15.49 -2.34 16.65
CA HIS A 243 -14.22 -2.43 17.36
C HIS A 243 -13.77 -3.89 17.44
N SER A 244 -12.49 -4.12 17.26
CA SER A 244 -11.87 -5.43 17.46
C SER A 244 -11.65 -5.72 18.95
N ARG A 245 -11.73 -7.00 19.32
CA ARG A 245 -11.34 -7.48 20.65
C ARG A 245 -9.83 -7.62 20.79
N THR A 246 -9.16 -7.97 19.70
CA THR A 246 -7.74 -8.40 19.69
C THR A 246 -6.80 -7.34 19.16
N GLN A 247 -7.22 -6.54 18.17
CA GLN A 247 -6.39 -5.47 17.61
C GLN A 247 -6.23 -4.28 18.58
N TYR A 248 -5.09 -3.61 18.49
CA TYR A 248 -4.78 -2.40 19.27
C TYR A 248 -4.77 -1.12 18.42
N SER A 249 -4.58 -1.25 17.11
CA SER A 249 -4.51 -0.14 16.17
C SER A 249 -5.87 0.22 15.58
N GLU A 250 -5.97 1.44 15.05
CA GLU A 250 -7.08 1.90 14.23
C GLU A 250 -6.88 1.36 12.80
N GLU A 251 -7.94 0.84 12.17
CA GLU A 251 -7.92 0.41 10.77
C GLU A 251 -9.05 1.09 10.00
N TYR A 252 -8.73 1.67 8.85
CA TYR A 252 -9.68 2.41 8.05
C TYR A 252 -9.58 2.07 6.57
N HIS A 253 -10.73 1.74 5.98
CA HIS A 253 -10.91 1.57 4.54
C HIS A 253 -11.72 2.76 4.03
N SER A 254 -11.14 3.59 3.17
CA SER A 254 -11.81 4.82 2.74
C SER A 254 -11.92 4.90 1.22
N PHE A 255 -13.08 5.34 0.75
CA PHE A 255 -13.43 5.34 -0.66
C PHE A 255 -14.12 6.64 -1.07
N VAL A 256 -13.82 7.11 -2.28
CA VAL A 256 -14.46 8.26 -2.91
C VAL A 256 -14.85 7.90 -4.33
N ASN A 257 -16.13 7.99 -4.67
CA ASN A 257 -16.66 7.64 -5.99
C ASN A 257 -16.20 6.25 -6.47
N GLY A 258 -16.13 5.26 -5.57
CA GLY A 258 -15.65 3.92 -5.90
C GLY A 258 -14.14 3.75 -5.97
N GLN A 259 -13.34 4.81 -5.74
CA GLN A 259 -11.88 4.73 -5.68
C GLN A 259 -11.40 4.50 -4.25
N ASN A 260 -10.51 3.52 -4.07
CA ASN A 260 -9.85 3.29 -2.79
C ASN A 260 -8.81 4.37 -2.52
N THR A 261 -9.07 5.20 -1.51
CA THR A 261 -8.18 6.28 -1.09
C THR A 261 -7.22 5.79 0.00
N THR A 262 -6.20 5.05 -0.40
CA THR A 262 -5.26 4.38 0.52
C THR A 262 -4.49 5.33 1.44
N GLN A 263 -4.37 6.60 1.06
CA GLN A 263 -3.78 7.67 1.87
C GLN A 263 -4.84 8.55 2.55
N GLY A 264 -6.12 8.14 2.49
CA GLY A 264 -7.24 8.86 3.08
C GLY A 264 -7.55 10.19 2.38
N GLY A 265 -7.59 11.25 3.14
CA GLY A 265 -7.92 12.60 2.67
C GLY A 265 -8.94 13.29 3.59
N THR A 266 -9.56 14.36 3.08
CA THR A 266 -10.49 15.21 3.85
C THR A 266 -11.67 14.43 4.43
N HIS A 267 -12.21 13.45 3.69
CA HIS A 267 -13.33 12.62 4.13
C HIS A 267 -12.97 11.68 5.29
N LEU A 268 -11.80 11.02 5.24
CA LEU A 268 -11.36 10.15 6.33
C LEU A 268 -11.06 10.96 7.60
N ALA A 269 -10.42 12.12 7.46
CA ALA A 269 -10.18 13.02 8.59
C ALA A 269 -11.50 13.46 9.23
N ALA A 270 -12.47 13.87 8.41
CA ALA A 270 -13.80 14.25 8.85
C ALA A 270 -14.56 13.09 9.52
N PHE A 271 -14.47 11.89 8.96
CA PHE A 271 -15.08 10.69 9.55
C PHE A 271 -14.53 10.39 10.95
N ARG A 272 -13.19 10.37 11.10
CA ARG A 272 -12.53 10.13 12.39
C ARG A 272 -12.93 11.15 13.44
N GLU A 273 -13.06 12.41 13.04
CA GLU A 273 -13.50 13.50 13.92
C GLU A 273 -14.98 13.36 14.28
N ALA A 274 -15.84 13.06 13.30
CA ALA A 274 -17.28 12.95 13.50
C ALA A 274 -17.66 11.78 14.43
N VAL A 275 -17.00 10.62 14.29
CA VAL A 275 -17.20 9.49 15.23
C VAL A 275 -16.88 9.90 16.65
N VAL A 276 -15.76 10.57 16.88
CA VAL A 276 -15.35 11.04 18.21
C VAL A 276 -16.37 12.04 18.78
N LYS A 277 -16.80 12.99 17.96
CA LYS A 277 -17.77 14.01 18.37
C LYS A 277 -19.10 13.36 18.76
N THR A 278 -19.66 12.52 17.90
CA THR A 278 -20.95 11.85 18.15
C THR A 278 -20.92 10.99 19.40
N VAL A 279 -19.85 10.21 19.61
CA VAL A 279 -19.71 9.37 20.81
C VAL A 279 -19.61 10.21 22.09
N ARG A 280 -18.89 11.34 22.06
CA ARG A 280 -18.82 12.28 23.19
C ARG A 280 -20.18 12.89 23.52
N GLU A 281 -20.92 13.33 22.50
CA GLU A 281 -22.24 13.93 22.64
C GLU A 281 -23.24 12.91 23.18
N PHE A 282 -23.26 11.69 22.64
CA PHE A 282 -24.15 10.62 23.08
C PHE A 282 -23.94 10.25 24.56
N PHE A 283 -22.72 10.10 25.02
CA PHE A 283 -22.44 9.75 26.43
C PHE A 283 -22.36 10.98 27.36
N GLY A 284 -22.44 12.19 26.85
CA GLY A 284 -22.31 13.43 27.63
C GLY A 284 -20.96 13.55 28.33
N LYS A 285 -19.90 12.91 27.83
CA LYS A 285 -18.57 12.85 28.44
C LYS A 285 -17.46 13.11 27.44
N ASN A 286 -16.52 13.98 27.82
CA ASN A 286 -15.37 14.33 26.98
C ASN A 286 -14.26 13.28 27.09
N TYR A 287 -14.48 12.09 26.52
CA TYR A 287 -13.47 11.05 26.37
C TYR A 287 -12.32 11.50 25.47
N ASP A 288 -11.11 10.97 25.71
CA ASP A 288 -10.01 11.19 24.76
C ASP A 288 -10.31 10.57 23.39
N ALA A 289 -9.94 11.26 22.33
CA ALA A 289 -10.20 10.80 20.95
C ALA A 289 -9.48 9.47 20.65
N SER A 290 -8.28 9.28 21.22
CA SER A 290 -7.52 8.04 21.06
C SER A 290 -8.18 6.86 21.77
N ASP A 291 -8.87 7.09 22.90
CA ASP A 291 -9.57 6.03 23.63
C ASP A 291 -10.83 5.57 22.90
N ILE A 292 -11.54 6.52 22.22
CA ILE A 292 -12.72 6.21 21.39
C ILE A 292 -12.32 5.39 20.17
N ARG A 293 -11.24 5.78 19.50
CA ARG A 293 -10.81 5.15 18.24
C ARG A 293 -9.94 3.91 18.43
N LYS A 294 -9.52 3.61 19.65
CA LYS A 294 -8.68 2.44 19.92
C LYS A 294 -9.35 1.15 19.46
N SER A 295 -8.69 0.41 18.58
CA SER A 295 -9.18 -0.85 18.00
C SER A 295 -10.38 -0.69 17.07
N ILE A 296 -10.68 0.52 16.57
CA ILE A 296 -11.75 0.70 15.58
C ILE A 296 -11.32 0.11 14.24
N ILE A 297 -12.25 -0.60 13.61
CA ILE A 297 -12.15 -1.03 12.22
C ILE A 297 -13.36 -0.44 11.52
N ALA A 298 -13.10 0.37 10.49
CA ALA A 298 -14.17 1.10 9.83
C ALA A 298 -13.95 1.24 8.33
N ALA A 299 -15.04 1.24 7.59
CA ALA A 299 -15.08 1.55 6.18
C ALA A 299 -15.98 2.78 5.95
N VAL A 300 -15.54 3.71 5.13
CA VAL A 300 -16.30 4.90 4.72
C VAL A 300 -16.22 5.11 3.23
N SER A 301 -17.37 5.23 2.58
CA SER A 301 -17.50 5.55 1.16
C SER A 301 -18.36 6.79 0.98
N ILE A 302 -17.85 7.77 0.21
CA ILE A 302 -18.61 8.97 -0.14
C ILE A 302 -18.65 9.19 -1.65
N LYS A 303 -19.70 9.87 -2.13
CA LYS A 303 -19.83 10.30 -3.51
C LYS A 303 -19.75 11.83 -3.57
N VAL A 304 -18.66 12.33 -4.13
CA VAL A 304 -18.34 13.76 -4.30
C VAL A 304 -18.54 14.15 -5.76
N MET A 305 -19.10 15.33 -6.01
CA MET A 305 -19.19 15.86 -7.37
C MET A 305 -17.85 16.45 -7.78
N GLU A 306 -17.31 15.99 -8.92
CA GLU A 306 -16.03 16.45 -9.47
C GLU A 306 -14.88 16.43 -8.44
N PRO A 307 -14.56 15.26 -7.86
CA PRO A 307 -13.57 15.16 -6.79
C PRO A 307 -12.17 15.55 -7.27
N ILE A 308 -11.47 16.34 -6.48
CA ILE A 308 -10.07 16.71 -6.68
C ILE A 308 -9.21 15.79 -5.81
N PHE A 309 -8.29 15.06 -6.43
CA PHE A 309 -7.31 14.20 -5.75
C PHE A 309 -5.93 14.86 -5.81
N GLU A 310 -5.09 14.58 -4.82
CA GLU A 310 -3.72 15.13 -4.77
C GLU A 310 -2.81 14.54 -5.86
N SER A 311 -3.15 13.39 -6.45
CA SER A 311 -2.39 12.74 -7.52
C SER A 311 -3.29 12.04 -8.52
N GLN A 312 -2.76 11.75 -9.72
CA GLN A 312 -3.46 11.01 -10.76
C GLN A 312 -3.82 9.56 -10.31
N THR A 313 -3.09 8.99 -9.39
CA THR A 313 -3.38 7.67 -8.81
C THR A 313 -4.59 7.67 -7.87
N LYS A 314 -5.16 8.84 -7.57
CA LYS A 314 -6.39 9.05 -6.78
C LYS A 314 -6.35 8.44 -5.37
N THR A 315 -5.17 8.36 -4.78
CA THR A 315 -4.97 7.73 -3.47
C THR A 315 -5.39 8.60 -2.29
N LYS A 316 -5.54 9.93 -2.48
CA LYS A 316 -5.88 10.87 -1.43
C LYS A 316 -6.85 11.96 -1.92
N LEU A 317 -7.98 12.12 -1.23
CA LEU A 317 -8.96 13.17 -1.55
C LEU A 317 -8.48 14.53 -1.04
N GLY A 318 -8.40 15.52 -1.94
CA GLY A 318 -8.12 16.93 -1.62
C GLY A 318 -9.35 17.83 -1.51
N SER A 319 -10.49 17.44 -2.13
CA SER A 319 -11.71 18.26 -2.11
C SER A 319 -12.15 18.59 -0.69
N THR A 320 -12.52 19.85 -0.46
CA THR A 320 -13.08 20.34 0.80
C THR A 320 -14.61 20.38 0.80
N GLU A 321 -15.23 20.38 -0.39
CA GLU A 321 -16.68 20.45 -0.59
C GLU A 321 -17.22 19.21 -1.29
N MET A 322 -18.49 18.86 -1.07
CA MET A 322 -19.18 17.75 -1.74
C MET A 322 -19.50 18.04 -3.21
N GLY A 323 -19.40 19.29 -3.61
CA GLY A 323 -19.64 19.81 -4.96
C GLY A 323 -19.88 21.32 -4.93
N GLU A 324 -20.03 21.92 -6.14
CA GLU A 324 -20.30 23.35 -6.26
C GLU A 324 -21.60 23.73 -5.51
N LYS A 325 -21.52 24.70 -4.59
CA LYS A 325 -22.64 25.16 -3.74
C LYS A 325 -23.23 24.06 -2.82
N MET A 326 -22.48 22.99 -2.57
CA MET A 326 -22.84 21.94 -1.62
C MET A 326 -22.11 22.12 -0.28
N PRO A 327 -22.55 21.45 0.79
CA PRO A 327 -21.87 21.52 2.08
C PRO A 327 -20.42 21.01 1.97
N THR A 328 -19.60 21.42 2.94
CA THR A 328 -18.24 20.86 3.03
C THR A 328 -18.29 19.35 3.33
N VAL A 329 -17.31 18.61 2.85
CA VAL A 329 -17.15 17.18 3.14
C VAL A 329 -17.21 16.95 4.66
N ARG A 330 -16.57 17.83 5.43
CA ARG A 330 -16.57 17.77 6.89
C ARG A 330 -17.97 17.94 7.48
N SER A 331 -18.71 19.00 7.10
CA SER A 331 -20.05 19.23 7.66
C SER A 331 -21.03 18.15 7.26
N TYR A 332 -20.95 17.64 6.02
CA TYR A 332 -21.80 16.56 5.53
C TYR A 332 -21.63 15.26 6.33
N ILE A 333 -20.38 14.85 6.57
CA ILE A 333 -20.09 13.63 7.34
C ILE A 333 -20.46 13.82 8.81
N HIS A 334 -20.21 15.01 9.39
CA HIS A 334 -20.58 15.30 10.77
C HIS A 334 -22.09 15.28 10.99
N GLU A 335 -22.88 15.85 10.09
CA GLU A 335 -24.34 15.83 10.16
C GLU A 335 -24.89 14.40 10.01
N PHE A 336 -24.36 13.65 9.04
CA PHE A 336 -24.76 12.26 8.82
C PHE A 336 -24.50 11.39 10.05
N LEU A 337 -23.27 11.38 10.56
CA LEU A 337 -22.92 10.57 11.73
C LEU A 337 -23.59 11.07 13.00
N GLY A 338 -23.66 12.38 13.21
CA GLY A 338 -24.37 12.98 14.36
C GLY A 338 -25.84 12.60 14.43
N THR A 339 -26.45 12.29 13.27
CA THR A 339 -27.84 11.83 13.22
C THR A 339 -27.96 10.32 13.21
N GLN A 340 -27.25 9.64 12.30
CA GLN A 340 -27.47 8.21 12.07
C GLN A 340 -26.79 7.33 13.12
N LEU A 341 -25.57 7.66 13.53
CA LEU A 341 -24.86 6.91 14.56
C LEU A 341 -25.48 7.14 15.93
N ASP A 342 -25.87 8.36 16.25
CA ASP A 342 -26.59 8.70 17.49
C ASP A 342 -27.90 7.91 17.59
N ASN A 343 -28.73 7.97 16.54
CA ASN A 343 -29.97 7.19 16.47
C ASN A 343 -29.73 5.68 16.58
N PHE A 344 -28.66 5.17 15.97
CA PHE A 344 -28.30 3.76 16.06
C PHE A 344 -27.97 3.38 17.51
N LEU A 345 -27.17 4.17 18.19
CA LEU A 345 -26.77 3.92 19.58
C LEU A 345 -27.97 3.95 20.54
N HIS A 346 -28.92 4.85 20.33
CA HIS A 346 -30.15 4.88 21.11
C HIS A 346 -31.04 3.63 20.88
N LYS A 347 -31.07 3.10 19.65
CA LYS A 347 -31.83 1.88 19.31
C LYS A 347 -31.14 0.60 19.76
N ASN A 348 -29.83 0.63 19.99
CA ASN A 348 -28.99 -0.54 20.30
C ASN A 348 -28.20 -0.32 21.60
N PRO A 349 -28.87 -0.29 22.77
CA PRO A 349 -28.23 0.01 24.05
C PRO A 349 -27.09 -0.98 24.41
N ASP A 350 -27.20 -2.25 24.04
CA ASP A 350 -26.15 -3.24 24.27
C ASP A 350 -24.85 -2.92 23.52
N THR A 351 -24.97 -2.42 22.28
CA THR A 351 -23.82 -1.96 21.49
C THR A 351 -23.19 -0.70 22.11
N ALA A 352 -24.04 0.26 22.50
CA ALA A 352 -23.59 1.47 23.17
C ALA A 352 -22.82 1.16 24.48
N GLU A 353 -23.33 0.23 25.28
CA GLU A 353 -22.66 -0.20 26.51
C GLU A 353 -21.30 -0.86 26.24
N LYS A 354 -21.21 -1.75 25.22
CA LYS A 354 -19.93 -2.36 24.81
C LYS A 354 -18.91 -1.31 24.36
N ILE A 355 -19.34 -0.33 23.59
CA ILE A 355 -18.49 0.81 23.17
C ILE A 355 -18.00 1.57 24.39
N GLN A 356 -18.90 1.94 25.34
CA GLN A 356 -18.52 2.65 26.54
C GLN A 356 -17.52 1.89 27.41
N ARG A 357 -17.76 0.59 27.61
CA ARG A 357 -16.84 -0.28 28.36
C ARG A 357 -15.45 -0.31 27.71
N LYS A 358 -15.39 -0.43 26.37
CA LYS A 358 -14.12 -0.42 25.62
C LYS A 358 -13.38 0.91 25.78
N ILE A 359 -14.09 2.04 25.69
CA ILE A 359 -13.51 3.37 25.89
C ILE A 359 -12.96 3.52 27.32
N MET A 360 -13.73 3.10 28.34
CA MET A 360 -13.30 3.16 29.73
C MET A 360 -12.08 2.27 30.00
N GLN A 361 -12.03 1.10 29.37
CA GLN A 361 -10.87 0.21 29.44
C GLN A 361 -9.66 0.88 28.77
N ALA A 362 -9.82 1.46 27.59
CA ALA A 362 -8.76 2.17 26.88
C ALA A 362 -8.23 3.37 27.69
N GLU A 363 -9.12 4.15 28.32
CA GLU A 363 -8.76 5.25 29.20
C GLU A 363 -7.94 4.76 30.41
N LYS A 364 -8.36 3.66 31.04
CA LYS A 364 -7.64 3.05 32.16
C LYS A 364 -6.25 2.60 31.75
N GLU A 365 -6.16 1.85 30.65
CA GLU A 365 -4.87 1.37 30.11
C GLU A 365 -3.95 2.54 29.74
N ARG A 366 -4.47 3.60 29.11
CA ARG A 366 -3.70 4.79 28.76
C ARG A 366 -3.14 5.50 30.01
N LYS A 367 -3.96 5.64 31.06
CA LYS A 367 -3.54 6.25 32.34
C LYS A 367 -2.48 5.42 33.06
N GLU A 368 -2.64 4.09 33.11
CA GLU A 368 -1.66 3.17 33.68
C GLU A 368 -0.35 3.21 32.92
N LEU A 369 -0.41 3.18 31.57
CA LEU A 369 0.76 3.30 30.70
C LEU A 369 1.48 4.63 30.86
N SER A 370 0.74 5.74 31.03
CA SER A 370 1.34 7.06 31.29
C SER A 370 2.16 7.08 32.57
N GLY A 371 1.67 6.42 33.62
CA GLY A 371 2.41 6.26 34.87
C GLY A 371 3.70 5.44 34.69
N ILE A 372 3.60 4.31 33.97
CA ILE A 372 4.76 3.43 33.69
C ILE A 372 5.76 4.15 32.78
N ARG A 373 5.30 4.88 31.75
CA ARG A 373 6.13 5.71 30.87
C ARG A 373 6.93 6.75 31.65
N LYS A 374 6.27 7.44 32.60
CA LYS A 374 6.93 8.42 33.44
C LYS A 374 8.06 7.77 34.25
N LEU A 375 7.80 6.61 34.87
CA LEU A 375 8.81 5.85 35.61
C LEU A 375 9.94 5.34 34.70
N ALA A 376 9.61 4.85 33.47
CA ALA A 376 10.58 4.38 32.50
C ALA A 376 11.45 5.56 31.96
N ARG A 377 10.83 6.72 31.70
CA ARG A 377 11.50 7.95 31.27
C ARG A 377 12.44 8.49 32.37
N ASP A 378 12.02 8.44 33.63
CA ASP A 378 12.86 8.84 34.75
C ASP A 378 14.02 7.86 34.95
N ARG A 379 13.84 6.56 34.72
CA ARG A 379 14.91 5.56 34.68
C ARG A 379 15.83 5.78 33.46
N ALA A 380 15.30 5.97 32.29
CA ALA A 380 16.06 6.26 31.05
C ALA A 380 16.87 7.56 31.19
N LYS A 381 16.31 8.62 31.78
CA LYS A 381 17.05 9.86 32.07
C LYS A 381 18.19 9.63 33.09
N LYS A 382 18.00 8.79 34.09
CA LYS A 382 19.06 8.41 35.05
C LYS A 382 20.14 7.53 34.41
N SER A 383 19.78 6.69 33.42
CA SER A 383 20.71 5.88 32.62
C SER A 383 21.31 6.63 31.44
N ASN A 384 20.68 7.71 30.99
CA ASN A 384 20.93 8.41 29.72
C ASN A 384 22.16 9.31 29.72
N LEU A 385 22.79 9.53 30.84
CA LEU A 385 24.11 10.17 30.86
C LEU A 385 25.17 9.30 30.16
N HIS A 386 24.89 7.99 29.97
CA HIS A 386 25.76 7.08 29.21
C HIS A 386 24.97 5.89 28.66
N ASN A 387 24.08 6.12 27.66
CA ASN A 387 23.45 5.00 26.96
C ASN A 387 24.53 4.27 26.13
N LYS A 388 25.09 3.21 26.70
CA LYS A 388 26.11 2.38 26.05
C LYS A 388 25.61 1.73 24.74
N LYS A 389 24.29 1.70 24.52
CA LYS A 389 23.64 1.05 23.36
C LYS A 389 23.45 2.00 22.19
N LEU A 390 23.22 3.30 22.41
CA LEU A 390 23.05 4.28 21.35
C LEU A 390 24.34 5.07 21.13
N ARG A 391 24.85 4.99 19.92
CA ARG A 391 25.89 5.87 19.38
C ARG A 391 25.19 6.88 18.47
N ASP A 392 24.76 7.99 19.04
CA ASP A 392 23.94 8.99 18.36
C ASP A 392 24.70 9.76 17.26
N CYS A 393 23.94 10.42 16.36
CA CYS A 393 24.45 11.33 15.34
C CYS A 393 24.16 12.80 15.72
N ARG A 394 24.67 13.74 14.92
CA ARG A 394 24.57 15.18 15.20
C ARG A 394 23.36 15.86 14.59
N VAL A 395 22.76 15.23 13.57
CA VAL A 395 21.61 15.76 12.82
C VAL A 395 20.44 14.80 12.96
N HIS A 396 19.31 15.31 13.40
CA HIS A 396 18.09 14.54 13.60
C HIS A 396 16.97 15.05 12.67
N LEU A 397 15.93 14.25 12.47
CA LEU A 397 14.77 14.60 11.63
C LEU A 397 14.11 15.91 12.08
N GLY A 398 14.02 16.14 13.40
CA GLY A 398 13.44 17.34 14.00
C GLY A 398 14.28 18.62 13.84
N ASP A 399 15.50 18.54 13.34
CA ASP A 399 16.39 19.68 13.14
C ASP A 399 16.02 20.49 11.89
N LEU A 400 14.88 21.18 11.89
CA LEU A 400 14.29 21.86 10.72
C LEU A 400 15.22 22.84 10.01
N LYS A 401 16.28 23.32 10.67
CA LYS A 401 17.27 24.26 10.10
C LYS A 401 18.48 23.59 9.44
N LYS A 402 18.57 22.27 9.46
CA LYS A 402 19.69 21.51 8.89
C LYS A 402 19.26 20.82 7.59
N ASP A 403 19.97 21.08 6.50
CA ASP A 403 19.66 20.57 5.17
C ASP A 403 19.66 19.04 5.08
N ARG A 404 20.53 18.35 5.85
CA ARG A 404 20.69 16.90 5.82
C ARG A 404 19.80 16.14 6.84
N ARG A 405 18.74 16.75 7.36
CA ARG A 405 17.84 16.12 8.34
C ARG A 405 17.15 14.85 7.82
N LEU A 406 16.86 14.80 6.51
CA LEU A 406 16.26 13.64 5.86
C LEU A 406 17.23 12.46 5.68
N ASP A 407 18.54 12.72 5.79
CA ASP A 407 19.57 11.66 5.76
C ASP A 407 19.76 11.02 7.13
N SER A 408 19.11 11.57 8.18
CA SER A 408 19.25 11.04 9.55
C SER A 408 18.81 9.58 9.63
N THR A 409 19.74 8.71 9.99
CA THR A 409 19.58 7.26 9.93
C THR A 409 20.04 6.63 11.24
N VAL A 410 19.26 5.67 11.77
CA VAL A 410 19.71 4.81 12.86
C VAL A 410 19.78 3.37 12.41
N PHE A 411 20.94 2.75 12.60
CA PHE A 411 21.15 1.31 12.37
C PHE A 411 20.86 0.55 13.66
N ILE A 412 19.90 -0.38 13.63
CA ILE A 412 19.62 -1.30 14.72
C ILE A 412 20.39 -2.59 14.42
N THR A 413 21.38 -2.91 15.28
CA THR A 413 22.33 -4.02 15.05
C THR A 413 22.19 -5.11 16.09
N GLU A 414 22.58 -6.32 15.68
CA GLU A 414 22.72 -7.46 16.58
C GLU A 414 24.09 -7.43 17.27
N GLY A 415 24.09 -7.17 18.59
CA GLY A 415 25.29 -7.23 19.40
C GLY A 415 26.34 -6.16 19.17
N ASP A 416 27.41 -6.23 19.95
CA ASP A 416 28.44 -5.20 19.97
C ASP A 416 29.46 -5.31 18.82
N SER A 417 29.60 -6.47 18.20
CA SER A 417 30.56 -6.69 17.08
C SER A 417 30.14 -5.94 15.82
N ALA A 418 28.91 -6.20 15.33
CA ALA A 418 28.36 -5.49 14.18
C ALA A 418 28.22 -3.98 14.46
N SER A 419 27.76 -3.63 15.67
CA SER A 419 27.69 -2.24 16.14
C SER A 419 29.05 -1.54 16.09
N GLY A 420 30.13 -2.24 16.47
CA GLY A 420 31.51 -1.72 16.44
C GLY A 420 32.00 -1.39 15.05
N SER A 421 31.75 -2.25 14.07
CA SER A 421 32.14 -2.06 12.66
C SER A 421 31.40 -0.86 12.07
N ILE A 422 30.08 -0.80 12.21
CA ILE A 422 29.27 0.34 11.71
C ILE A 422 29.65 1.64 12.42
N THR A 423 29.85 1.64 13.73
CA THR A 423 30.23 2.83 14.51
C THR A 423 31.53 3.47 14.01
N LYS A 424 32.50 2.63 13.60
CA LYS A 424 33.77 3.13 13.07
C LYS A 424 33.68 3.68 11.65
N SER A 425 32.72 3.22 10.87
CA SER A 425 32.58 3.51 9.43
C SER A 425 31.54 4.59 9.12
N ARG A 426 30.64 4.89 10.05
CA ARG A 426 29.46 5.75 9.86
C ARG A 426 29.79 7.23 9.65
N ASP A 427 28.91 7.95 8.97
CA ASP A 427 28.89 9.41 9.03
C ASP A 427 28.32 9.86 10.38
N VAL A 428 29.19 10.39 11.24
CA VAL A 428 28.82 10.87 12.58
C VAL A 428 27.77 11.99 12.55
N ASN A 429 27.64 12.68 11.42
CA ASN A 429 26.66 13.76 11.31
C ASN A 429 25.23 13.23 11.18
N THR A 430 25.02 12.20 10.37
CA THR A 430 23.67 11.73 10.00
C THR A 430 23.36 10.29 10.40
N GLN A 431 24.38 9.50 10.79
CA GLN A 431 24.19 8.07 11.07
C GLN A 431 24.42 7.75 12.55
N ALA A 432 23.41 7.15 13.18
CA ALA A 432 23.44 6.64 14.54
C ALA A 432 23.43 5.10 14.55
N VAL A 433 23.86 4.48 15.64
CA VAL A 433 23.85 3.02 15.82
C VAL A 433 23.25 2.68 17.16
N PHE A 434 22.28 1.74 17.15
CA PHE A 434 21.67 1.16 18.34
C PHE A 434 21.98 -0.34 18.40
N SER A 435 22.62 -0.79 19.48
CA SER A 435 23.02 -2.19 19.66
C SER A 435 22.01 -2.93 20.54
N LEU A 436 21.42 -4.03 20.00
CA LEU A 436 20.57 -4.94 20.75
C LEU A 436 21.42 -5.94 21.56
N ARG A 437 20.91 -6.39 22.71
CA ARG A 437 21.47 -7.51 23.46
C ARG A 437 20.68 -8.79 23.21
N GLY A 438 21.17 -9.61 22.30
CA GLY A 438 20.55 -10.89 21.94
C GLY A 438 19.20 -10.75 21.23
N LYS A 439 18.44 -11.83 21.17
CA LYS A 439 17.14 -11.88 20.49
C LYS A 439 16.09 -11.08 21.27
N PRO A 440 15.42 -10.12 20.61
CA PRO A 440 14.34 -9.38 21.25
C PRO A 440 13.13 -10.27 21.55
N LEU A 441 12.28 -9.81 22.46
CA LEU A 441 11.04 -10.50 22.81
C LEU A 441 10.10 -10.60 21.60
N ASN A 442 9.44 -11.74 21.40
CA ASN A 442 8.31 -11.83 20.47
C ASN A 442 7.13 -11.05 21.05
N THR A 443 6.78 -9.94 20.42
CA THR A 443 5.75 -9.01 20.91
C THR A 443 4.35 -9.33 20.38
N PHE A 444 4.20 -10.34 19.54
CA PHE A 444 2.89 -10.74 19.01
C PHE A 444 1.91 -11.11 20.14
N GLY A 445 0.73 -10.52 20.10
CA GLY A 445 -0.31 -10.73 21.12
C GLY A 445 -0.01 -10.14 22.50
N MET A 446 1.11 -9.41 22.66
CA MET A 446 1.47 -8.76 23.92
C MET A 446 0.85 -7.38 24.06
N THR A 447 0.60 -6.97 25.29
CA THR A 447 0.14 -5.61 25.60
C THR A 447 1.29 -4.61 25.56
N LYS A 448 1.00 -3.34 25.28
CA LYS A 448 2.00 -2.25 25.35
C LYS A 448 2.71 -2.21 26.71
N LYS A 449 2.04 -2.58 27.79
CA LYS A 449 2.63 -2.62 29.14
C LYS A 449 3.85 -3.54 29.20
N ILE A 450 3.73 -4.78 28.72
CA ILE A 450 4.82 -5.77 28.73
C ILE A 450 6.00 -5.28 27.91
N VAL A 451 5.72 -4.62 26.78
CA VAL A 451 6.76 -4.07 25.89
C VAL A 451 7.50 -2.91 26.55
N TYR A 452 6.80 -2.03 27.27
CA TYR A 452 7.44 -0.94 28.04
C TYR A 452 8.22 -1.43 29.27
N GLU A 453 7.85 -2.57 29.85
CA GLU A 453 8.60 -3.20 30.92
C GLU A 453 9.86 -3.90 30.43
N ASN A 454 9.93 -4.26 29.12
CA ASN A 454 11.12 -4.84 28.50
C ASN A 454 12.19 -3.76 28.29
N GLU A 455 13.39 -3.97 28.86
CA GLU A 455 14.48 -2.98 28.83
C GLU A 455 14.94 -2.65 27.41
N GLU A 456 15.07 -3.66 26.52
CA GLU A 456 15.55 -3.47 25.14
C GLU A 456 14.59 -2.60 24.34
N PHE A 457 13.29 -2.94 24.35
CA PHE A 457 12.29 -2.16 23.62
C PHE A 457 12.05 -0.79 24.23
N ASN A 458 12.15 -0.66 25.54
CA ASN A 458 12.05 0.65 26.21
C ASN A 458 13.19 1.57 25.76
N LEU A 459 14.44 1.08 25.75
CA LEU A 459 15.58 1.85 25.28
C LEU A 459 15.52 2.16 23.79
N LEU A 460 15.01 1.23 22.97
CA LEU A 460 14.82 1.45 21.55
C LEU A 460 13.77 2.54 21.28
N GLN A 461 12.61 2.51 21.95
CA GLN A 461 11.59 3.54 21.84
C GLN A 461 12.12 4.92 22.27
N ALA A 462 12.87 4.98 23.38
CA ALA A 462 13.52 6.21 23.83
C ALA A 462 14.58 6.71 22.83
N ALA A 463 15.35 5.82 22.21
CA ALA A 463 16.34 6.18 21.20
C ALA A 463 15.68 6.77 19.95
N LEU A 464 14.55 6.19 19.52
CA LEU A 464 13.77 6.65 18.35
C LEU A 464 12.88 7.86 18.68
N ASN A 465 12.63 8.13 19.96
CA ASN A 465 11.69 9.16 20.45
C ASN A 465 10.24 8.97 19.96
N ILE A 466 9.78 7.72 20.00
CA ILE A 466 8.43 7.33 19.54
C ILE A 466 7.50 6.91 20.71
N GLU A 467 7.85 7.28 21.94
CA GLU A 467 7.09 6.88 23.13
C GLU A 467 5.66 7.44 23.13
N ASP A 468 5.49 8.68 22.71
CA ASP A 468 4.21 9.40 22.75
C ASP A 468 3.55 9.51 21.38
N SER A 469 4.29 9.83 20.33
CA SER A 469 3.82 9.95 18.95
C SER A 469 4.98 9.88 17.96
N LEU A 470 4.68 9.70 16.67
CA LEU A 470 5.68 9.79 15.60
C LEU A 470 6.06 11.23 15.24
N ALA A 471 5.31 12.24 15.72
CA ALA A 471 5.58 13.65 15.43
C ALA A 471 6.98 14.08 15.87
N ASP A 472 7.52 13.44 16.90
CA ASP A 472 8.85 13.72 17.44
C ASP A 472 9.90 12.68 17.05
N LEU A 473 9.64 11.91 15.98
CA LEU A 473 10.57 10.89 15.47
C LEU A 473 11.97 11.48 15.28
N ARG A 474 12.98 10.80 15.85
CA ARG A 474 14.35 11.33 15.88
C ARG A 474 15.09 11.15 14.57
N TYR A 475 14.89 10.00 13.89
CA TYR A 475 15.60 9.65 12.66
C TYR A 475 14.62 9.43 11.52
N ASN A 476 14.94 9.95 10.33
CA ASN A 476 14.13 9.71 9.14
C ASN A 476 14.15 8.26 8.69
N ASN A 477 15.33 7.62 8.78
CA ASN A 477 15.51 6.24 8.36
C ASN A 477 15.85 5.34 9.56
N ILE A 478 15.04 4.32 9.79
CA ILE A 478 15.26 3.27 10.79
C ILE A 478 15.67 2.03 10.01
N VAL A 479 16.92 1.61 10.15
CA VAL A 479 17.51 0.54 9.36
C VAL A 479 17.83 -0.66 10.24
N ILE A 480 17.20 -1.79 9.96
CA ILE A 480 17.50 -3.05 10.61
C ILE A 480 18.74 -3.65 9.93
N ALA A 481 19.85 -3.72 10.66
CA ALA A 481 21.14 -4.22 10.20
C ALA A 481 21.51 -5.47 11.02
N THR A 482 21.05 -6.64 10.56
CA THR A 482 21.31 -7.95 11.19
C THR A 482 22.13 -8.82 10.26
N ASP A 483 22.76 -9.83 10.82
CA ASP A 483 23.52 -10.82 10.06
C ASP A 483 22.65 -11.54 9.01
N ALA A 484 23.25 -12.04 7.96
CA ALA A 484 22.55 -12.78 6.89
C ALA A 484 22.27 -14.26 7.25
N ASP A 485 22.51 -14.65 8.49
CA ASP A 485 22.26 -15.99 9.00
C ASP A 485 20.83 -16.16 9.56
N VAL A 486 20.51 -17.37 10.02
CA VAL A 486 19.19 -17.73 10.56
C VAL A 486 18.84 -16.91 11.80
N ASP A 487 19.82 -16.61 12.66
CA ASP A 487 19.62 -15.85 13.89
C ASP A 487 19.34 -14.39 13.57
N GLY A 488 20.09 -13.78 12.64
CA GLY A 488 19.84 -12.42 12.18
C GLY A 488 18.49 -12.27 11.48
N MET A 489 18.07 -13.26 10.67
CA MET A 489 16.73 -13.27 10.08
C MET A 489 15.64 -13.34 11.17
N HIS A 490 15.84 -14.12 12.23
CA HIS A 490 14.90 -14.20 13.34
C HIS A 490 14.79 -12.87 14.09
N ILE A 491 15.92 -12.22 14.39
CA ILE A 491 15.93 -10.89 15.03
C ILE A 491 15.23 -9.85 14.17
N ARG A 492 15.46 -9.87 12.86
CA ARG A 492 14.78 -9.03 11.86
C ARG A 492 13.27 -9.19 11.95
N LEU A 493 12.78 -10.44 11.95
CA LEU A 493 11.36 -10.75 12.05
C LEU A 493 10.75 -10.27 13.36
N LEU A 494 11.45 -10.44 14.49
CA LEU A 494 11.00 -9.97 15.81
C LEU A 494 10.89 -8.44 15.89
N LEU A 495 11.84 -7.71 15.29
CA LEU A 495 11.81 -6.25 15.20
C LEU A 495 10.68 -5.77 14.29
N ILE A 496 10.49 -6.39 13.13
CA ILE A 496 9.38 -6.08 12.23
C ILE A 496 8.04 -6.31 12.93
N THR A 497 7.90 -7.41 13.67
CA THR A 497 6.71 -7.72 14.48
C THR A 497 6.43 -6.61 15.50
N PHE A 498 7.45 -6.15 16.20
CA PHE A 498 7.33 -5.05 17.14
C PHE A 498 6.83 -3.76 16.48
N PHE A 499 7.44 -3.37 15.35
CA PHE A 499 7.03 -2.16 14.63
C PHE A 499 5.64 -2.30 14.01
N LEU A 500 5.31 -3.44 13.42
CA LEU A 500 3.99 -3.70 12.85
C LEU A 500 2.87 -3.63 13.89
N GLN A 501 3.11 -4.21 15.06
CA GLN A 501 2.08 -4.28 16.09
C GLN A 501 1.87 -2.96 16.84
N PHE A 502 2.93 -2.20 17.09
CA PHE A 502 2.84 -1.03 17.97
C PHE A 502 3.05 0.31 17.26
N PHE A 503 3.70 0.31 16.09
CA PHE A 503 4.06 1.50 15.33
C PHE A 503 3.90 1.30 13.81
N PRO A 504 2.75 0.79 13.33
CA PRO A 504 2.54 0.50 11.90
C PRO A 504 2.67 1.75 11.01
N GLU A 505 2.46 2.94 11.58
CA GLU A 505 2.62 4.21 10.88
C GLU A 505 4.06 4.42 10.39
N LEU A 506 5.08 3.96 11.13
CA LEU A 506 6.49 4.03 10.70
C LEU A 506 6.73 3.31 9.37
N ILE A 507 6.01 2.23 9.15
CA ILE A 507 6.09 1.45 7.91
C ILE A 507 5.26 2.13 6.81
N LYS A 508 4.06 2.61 7.14
CA LYS A 508 3.17 3.30 6.18
C LYS A 508 3.79 4.61 5.66
N GLU A 509 4.53 5.30 6.51
CA GLU A 509 5.22 6.56 6.17
C GLU A 509 6.61 6.34 5.54
N GLY A 510 7.05 5.07 5.43
CA GLY A 510 8.28 4.71 4.72
C GLY A 510 9.57 4.98 5.51
N HIS A 511 9.52 4.85 6.85
CA HIS A 511 10.68 5.09 7.70
C HIS A 511 11.49 3.83 8.05
N LEU A 512 10.98 2.62 7.78
CA LEU A 512 11.60 1.36 8.18
C LEU A 512 12.20 0.60 7.00
N TYR A 513 13.47 0.21 7.14
CA TYR A 513 14.27 -0.43 6.10
C TYR A 513 15.07 -1.61 6.64
N ILE A 514 15.46 -2.50 5.74
CA ILE A 514 16.45 -3.55 5.97
C ILE A 514 17.72 -3.18 5.22
N LEU A 515 18.87 -3.25 5.88
CA LEU A 515 20.17 -3.07 5.22
C LEU A 515 20.48 -4.32 4.39
N GLN A 516 20.68 -4.15 3.09
CA GLN A 516 21.31 -5.18 2.27
C GLN A 516 22.82 -5.15 2.49
N THR A 517 23.37 -6.28 2.85
CA THR A 517 24.83 -6.47 2.99
C THR A 517 25.31 -7.46 1.95
N PRO A 518 26.55 -7.29 1.42
CA PRO A 518 27.06 -8.23 0.43
C PRO A 518 27.19 -9.63 1.04
N LEU A 519 26.83 -10.64 0.25
CA LEU A 519 26.99 -12.05 0.58
C LEU A 519 28.39 -12.54 0.24
N TYR A 520 28.99 -11.96 -0.81
CA TYR A 520 30.31 -12.37 -1.30
C TYR A 520 31.20 -11.14 -1.61
N ARG A 521 32.48 -11.33 -1.36
CA ARG A 521 33.55 -10.49 -1.89
C ARG A 521 34.34 -11.29 -2.91
N VAL A 522 34.40 -10.81 -4.15
CA VAL A 522 35.17 -11.38 -5.26
C VAL A 522 36.25 -10.39 -5.64
N ARG A 523 37.52 -10.76 -5.48
CA ARG A 523 38.62 -9.85 -5.73
C ARG A 523 39.78 -10.49 -6.47
N ASP A 524 40.54 -9.67 -7.19
CA ASP A 524 41.89 -9.97 -7.66
C ASP A 524 42.87 -8.95 -7.06
N LYS A 525 44.11 -8.92 -7.59
CA LYS A 525 45.13 -7.94 -7.13
C LYS A 525 44.84 -6.48 -7.47
N LYS A 526 43.85 -6.21 -8.33
CA LYS A 526 43.55 -4.88 -8.87
C LYS A 526 42.13 -4.37 -8.55
N GLN A 527 41.17 -5.29 -8.45
CA GLN A 527 39.76 -4.94 -8.32
C GLN A 527 39.08 -5.80 -7.25
N THR A 528 38.10 -5.21 -6.57
CA THR A 528 37.26 -5.88 -5.59
C THR A 528 35.80 -5.62 -5.95
N PHE A 529 35.00 -6.68 -6.04
CA PHE A 529 33.57 -6.62 -6.23
C PHE A 529 32.87 -7.17 -4.99
N TYR A 530 31.80 -6.48 -4.59
CA TYR A 530 30.91 -6.91 -3.53
C TYR A 530 29.58 -7.33 -4.15
N CYS A 531 29.22 -8.59 -3.95
CA CYS A 531 28.08 -9.22 -4.61
C CYS A 531 26.98 -9.52 -3.59
N TYR A 532 25.77 -9.13 -3.91
CA TYR A 532 24.57 -9.26 -3.07
C TYR A 532 23.70 -10.44 -3.50
N SER A 533 24.02 -11.07 -4.62
CA SER A 533 23.35 -12.25 -5.13
C SER A 533 24.37 -13.21 -5.75
N GLU A 534 23.95 -14.46 -5.94
CA GLU A 534 24.74 -15.48 -6.65
C GLU A 534 25.02 -15.05 -8.09
N GLN A 535 24.05 -14.41 -8.76
CA GLN A 535 24.23 -13.91 -10.12
C GLN A 535 25.32 -12.83 -10.18
N GLU A 536 25.30 -11.86 -9.26
CA GLU A 536 26.35 -10.83 -9.17
C GLU A 536 27.75 -11.45 -8.93
N ARG A 537 27.81 -12.54 -8.15
CA ARG A 537 29.06 -13.29 -7.93
C ARG A 537 29.59 -13.88 -9.23
N VAL A 538 28.74 -14.57 -10.01
CA VAL A 538 29.12 -15.19 -11.29
C VAL A 538 29.59 -14.11 -12.27
N ASP A 539 28.88 -12.99 -12.36
CA ASP A 539 29.20 -11.89 -13.27
C ASP A 539 30.53 -11.21 -12.87
N ALA A 540 30.80 -11.08 -11.57
CA ALA A 540 32.06 -10.56 -11.05
C ALA A 540 33.24 -11.47 -11.38
N ILE A 541 33.09 -12.81 -11.23
CA ILE A 541 34.10 -13.79 -11.59
C ILE A 541 34.40 -13.73 -13.10
N ALA A 542 33.37 -13.63 -13.94
CA ALA A 542 33.52 -13.51 -15.39
C ALA A 542 34.27 -12.22 -15.80
N THR A 543 34.11 -11.16 -15.03
CA THR A 543 34.78 -9.86 -15.27
C THR A 543 36.28 -9.92 -14.91
N LEU A 544 36.63 -10.67 -13.86
CA LEU A 544 38.00 -10.88 -13.40
C LEU A 544 38.68 -11.98 -14.22
N ARG A 545 39.38 -11.64 -15.29
CA ARG A 545 40.07 -12.54 -16.21
C ARG A 545 41.23 -13.34 -15.56
N GLY A 546 41.15 -13.80 -14.30
CA GLY A 546 42.22 -14.47 -13.58
C GLY A 546 41.72 -15.27 -12.37
N LYS A 547 42.62 -15.68 -11.48
CA LYS A 547 42.26 -16.36 -10.22
C LYS A 547 41.57 -15.33 -9.30
N ALA A 548 40.27 -15.41 -9.23
CA ALA A 548 39.47 -14.63 -8.29
C ALA A 548 39.54 -15.26 -6.88
N GLU A 549 39.84 -14.47 -5.86
CA GLU A 549 39.66 -14.85 -4.46
C GLU A 549 38.24 -14.55 -4.07
N ILE A 550 37.51 -15.55 -3.61
CA ILE A 550 36.11 -15.44 -3.20
C ILE A 550 36.04 -15.59 -1.69
N THR A 551 35.41 -14.61 -1.01
CA THR A 551 35.12 -14.68 0.42
C THR A 551 33.61 -14.61 0.60
N ARG A 552 33.00 -15.54 1.35
CA ARG A 552 31.59 -15.48 1.75
C ARG A 552 31.51 -14.80 3.11
N PHE A 553 30.67 -13.78 3.24
CA PHE A 553 30.38 -13.14 4.52
C PHE A 553 29.19 -13.86 5.18
N LYS A 554 29.38 -14.29 6.42
CA LYS A 554 28.33 -14.94 7.23
C LYS A 554 27.67 -13.96 8.18
N GLY A 555 28.40 -12.94 8.63
CA GLY A 555 27.90 -11.93 9.55
C GLY A 555 28.54 -10.57 9.33
N LEU A 556 27.88 -9.52 9.82
CA LEU A 556 28.33 -8.13 9.72
C LEU A 556 29.66 -7.88 10.43
N GLY A 557 29.96 -8.69 11.46
CA GLY A 557 31.21 -8.60 12.20
C GLY A 557 32.45 -9.06 11.43
N GLU A 558 32.26 -9.80 10.30
CA GLU A 558 33.35 -10.27 9.43
C GLU A 558 33.79 -9.21 8.41
N ILE A 559 32.97 -8.15 8.24
CA ILE A 559 33.23 -7.06 7.33
C ILE A 559 34.09 -6.02 8.07
N SER A 560 35.25 -5.69 7.50
CA SER A 560 36.10 -4.67 8.09
C SER A 560 35.45 -3.28 8.08
N PRO A 561 35.79 -2.36 9.00
CA PRO A 561 35.23 -1.02 9.01
C PRO A 561 35.48 -0.24 7.70
N ASP A 562 36.60 -0.46 7.05
CA ASP A 562 36.92 0.23 5.78
C ASP A 562 36.04 -0.28 4.63
N GLU A 563 35.70 -1.57 4.60
CA GLU A 563 34.74 -2.14 3.66
C GLU A 563 33.32 -1.68 3.96
N PHE A 564 32.94 -1.66 5.25
CA PHE A 564 31.60 -1.24 5.70
C PHE A 564 31.26 0.18 5.25
N LYS A 565 32.25 1.06 5.16
CA LYS A 565 32.07 2.45 4.70
C LYS A 565 31.44 2.53 3.30
N HIS A 566 31.70 1.56 2.43
CA HIS A 566 31.09 1.48 1.10
C HIS A 566 29.61 1.09 1.17
N PHE A 567 29.21 0.25 2.14
CA PHE A 567 27.86 -0.30 2.22
C PHE A 567 26.86 0.58 2.96
N ILE A 568 27.34 1.54 3.75
CA ILE A 568 26.49 2.49 4.50
C ILE A 568 26.71 3.95 4.07
N GLY A 569 27.55 4.18 3.04
CA GLY A 569 27.79 5.47 2.41
C GLY A 569 26.86 5.73 1.23
N ASP A 570 27.42 6.33 0.16
CA ASP A 570 26.65 6.74 -1.03
C ASP A 570 26.04 5.55 -1.78
N ASP A 571 26.63 4.37 -1.68
CA ASP A 571 26.17 3.12 -2.34
C ASP A 571 25.28 2.25 -1.44
N ILE A 572 24.74 2.81 -0.36
CA ILE A 572 23.88 2.07 0.57
C ILE A 572 22.67 1.46 -0.14
N ARG A 573 22.46 0.15 0.05
CA ARG A 573 21.28 -0.55 -0.46
C ARG A 573 20.31 -0.82 0.69
N LEU A 574 19.12 -0.22 0.60
CA LEU A 574 18.06 -0.34 1.60
C LEU A 574 16.81 -0.96 0.98
N ASP A 575 16.32 -2.03 1.57
CA ASP A 575 15.03 -2.61 1.24
C ASP A 575 13.96 -1.96 2.11
N PRO A 576 13.03 -1.17 1.54
CA PRO A 576 11.92 -0.60 2.29
C PRO A 576 10.99 -1.72 2.76
N ILE A 577 10.60 -1.70 4.03
CA ILE A 577 9.54 -2.56 4.52
C ILE A 577 8.22 -1.90 4.14
N MET A 578 7.46 -2.56 3.29
CA MET A 578 6.17 -2.10 2.82
C MET A 578 5.07 -3.05 3.29
N LEU A 579 3.92 -2.47 3.65
CA LEU A 579 2.71 -3.26 3.85
C LEU A 579 2.07 -3.48 2.48
N ASP A 580 1.92 -4.74 2.09
CA ASP A 580 1.09 -5.05 0.95
C ASP A 580 -0.36 -4.67 1.33
N LYS A 581 -1.00 -3.92 0.43
CA LYS A 581 -2.38 -3.47 0.60
C LYS A 581 -3.39 -4.63 0.62
N SER A 582 -2.92 -5.84 0.35
CA SER A 582 -3.76 -7.04 0.23
C SER A 582 -3.95 -7.81 1.51
N THR A 583 -3.03 -7.73 2.44
CA THR A 583 -3.06 -8.55 3.66
C THR A 583 -3.19 -7.66 4.88
N THR A 584 -4.03 -8.02 5.83
CA THR A 584 -4.11 -7.30 7.10
C THR A 584 -2.85 -7.54 7.93
N ILE A 585 -2.43 -6.55 8.71
CA ILE A 585 -1.27 -6.69 9.61
C ILE A 585 -1.48 -7.88 10.55
N GLU A 586 -2.70 -8.09 11.00
CA GLU A 586 -3.04 -9.17 11.92
C GLU A 586 -2.88 -10.55 11.30
N GLU A 587 -3.36 -10.75 10.06
CA GLU A 587 -3.16 -12.02 9.35
C GLU A 587 -1.69 -12.35 9.14
N LEU A 588 -0.88 -11.35 8.74
CA LEU A 588 0.56 -11.49 8.62
C LEU A 588 1.19 -11.92 9.95
N LEU A 589 0.86 -11.20 11.03
CA LEU A 589 1.43 -11.49 12.34
C LEU A 589 0.92 -12.82 12.89
N GLN A 590 -0.35 -13.15 12.71
CA GLN A 590 -0.93 -14.44 13.10
C GLN A 590 -0.26 -15.60 12.35
N PHE A 591 -0.05 -15.44 11.03
CA PHE A 591 0.59 -16.46 10.22
C PHE A 591 2.07 -16.66 10.60
N TYR A 592 2.87 -15.59 10.65
CA TYR A 592 4.32 -15.71 10.88
C TYR A 592 4.71 -15.84 12.35
N MET A 593 3.99 -15.23 13.28
CA MET A 593 4.37 -15.10 14.70
C MET A 593 3.42 -15.80 15.67
N GLY A 594 2.23 -16.19 15.20
CA GLY A 594 1.23 -16.91 15.97
C GLY A 594 1.56 -18.39 16.20
N LYS A 595 0.64 -19.13 16.80
CA LYS A 595 0.79 -20.58 17.09
C LYS A 595 0.46 -21.50 15.88
N ASN A 596 0.40 -20.95 14.68
CA ASN A 596 0.03 -21.67 13.46
C ASN A 596 1.24 -22.40 12.83
N THR A 597 1.69 -23.47 13.46
CA THR A 597 2.87 -24.25 13.00
C THR A 597 2.60 -25.07 11.73
N PRO A 598 1.43 -25.73 11.55
CA PRO A 598 1.19 -26.56 10.37
C PRO A 598 1.21 -25.77 9.06
N ASP A 599 0.46 -24.67 8.99
CA ASP A 599 0.37 -23.87 7.75
C ASP A 599 1.72 -23.22 7.39
N ARG A 600 2.49 -22.78 8.40
CA ARG A 600 3.87 -22.31 8.16
C ARG A 600 4.79 -23.39 7.64
N GLN A 601 4.63 -24.61 8.13
CA GLN A 601 5.43 -25.74 7.67
C GLN A 601 5.11 -26.08 6.21
N GLU A 602 3.83 -26.07 5.85
CA GLU A 602 3.36 -26.23 4.48
C GLU A 602 3.87 -25.12 3.57
N PHE A 603 3.77 -23.86 4.02
CA PHE A 603 4.30 -22.71 3.29
C PHE A 603 5.81 -22.82 3.05
N ILE A 604 6.59 -23.22 4.05
CA ILE A 604 8.04 -23.42 3.91
C ILE A 604 8.32 -24.51 2.87
N ILE A 605 7.61 -25.64 2.92
CA ILE A 605 7.80 -26.76 1.98
C ILE A 605 7.50 -26.30 0.54
N ASN A 606 6.40 -25.57 0.35
CA ASN A 606 5.94 -25.12 -0.98
C ASN A 606 6.82 -24.01 -1.57
N ASN A 607 7.54 -23.26 -0.75
CA ASN A 607 8.39 -22.13 -1.17
C ASN A 607 9.89 -22.38 -0.97
N LEU A 608 10.27 -23.60 -0.59
CA LEU A 608 11.67 -23.96 -0.39
C LEU A 608 12.42 -23.91 -1.72
N LYS A 609 13.34 -22.97 -1.84
CA LYS A 609 14.35 -22.97 -2.91
C LYS A 609 15.57 -23.70 -2.40
N VAL A 610 15.86 -24.88 -2.95
CA VAL A 610 17.09 -25.61 -2.67
C VAL A 610 18.20 -24.93 -3.47
N GLU A 611 19.02 -24.13 -2.83
CA GLU A 611 20.30 -23.70 -3.38
C GLU A 611 21.26 -24.91 -3.31
N LEU A 612 21.55 -25.49 -4.45
CA LEU A 612 22.62 -26.50 -4.55
C LEU A 612 23.96 -25.78 -4.27
N ASP A 613 24.58 -26.08 -3.17
CA ASP A 613 25.98 -25.71 -2.90
C ASP A 613 26.86 -26.35 -3.97
N LEU A 614 27.12 -25.61 -5.05
CA LEU A 614 28.04 -26.01 -6.13
C LEU A 614 29.52 -25.99 -5.67
N ALA A 615 29.80 -25.78 -4.40
CA ALA A 615 31.14 -25.64 -3.83
C ALA A 615 31.83 -27.00 -3.56
N GLU A 616 31.17 -28.16 -3.69
CA GLU A 616 31.77 -29.47 -3.40
C GLU A 616 32.10 -30.31 -4.63
N SER A 617 31.97 -29.78 -5.85
CA SER A 617 32.26 -30.59 -7.07
C SER A 617 33.58 -30.27 -7.78
N GLU A 618 34.49 -29.52 -7.16
CA GLU A 618 35.86 -29.34 -7.67
C GLU A 618 36.90 -29.66 -6.57
N SER A 619 37.05 -30.93 -6.26
CA SER A 619 38.26 -31.48 -5.62
C SER A 619 38.90 -32.56 -6.52
#